data_d75e75c194ebb5cf373e0d71c896885f
#
_entry.id   d75e75c194ebb5cf373e0d71c896885f
#
_cell.length_a   1.000
_cell.length_b   1.000
_cell.length_c   1.000
_cell.angle_alpha   90.00
_cell.angle_beta   90.00
_cell.angle_gamma   90.00
#
_symmetry.space_group_name_H-M   'P 1'
#
loop_
_entity.id
_entity.type
_entity.pdbx_description
1 polymer ?
#
loop_
_entity_poly.entity_id
_entity_poly.type
_entity_poly.pdbx_seq_one_letter_code
_entity_poly.pdbx_strand_id
1 'polypeptide(L)'
;AQYGLENPEYVFDYTVEGQQYKLSLGNRDQSGNAFYAMLNDNGTVFTQSESAFTFLDKPIEELVSSFIHLQNIKDVREMRVSFDGFTDISRIKVNEEDEDLSTYEFNGTLLTGEEDEDYISAFKKYYQGAIGLYVDKIVLDVDPILQNPDVVIEYTLNTGEKIKVELVSAEDDVYFYAFKNGQYTGMKVRKIQLESKTFNGLRLSRKNLLDELAKRDEQ
;
A
#
# COMPACT_ATOMS: atom_id res chain seq x y z
N ALA A 1 -4.19 -38.91 17.51
CA ALA A 1 -5.67 -38.86 17.65
C ALA A 1 -6.14 -37.92 18.78
N GLN A 2 -5.58 -38.04 19.99
CA GLN A 2 -6.09 -37.33 21.20
C GLN A 2 -6.06 -35.79 21.08
N TYR A 3 -5.07 -35.23 20.46
CA TYR A 3 -4.84 -33.78 20.37
C TYR A 3 -5.23 -33.18 19.00
N GLY A 4 -5.74 -33.96 18.06
CA GLY A 4 -6.10 -33.50 16.72
C GLY A 4 -4.91 -33.22 15.80
N LEU A 5 -3.67 -33.50 16.21
CA LEU A 5 -2.45 -33.15 15.49
C LEU A 5 -2.07 -34.10 14.34
N GLU A 6 -2.79 -35.22 14.20
CA GLU A 6 -2.69 -36.10 13.01
C GLU A 6 -3.36 -35.49 11.79
N ASN A 7 -4.43 -34.70 12.02
CA ASN A 7 -5.12 -33.89 11.04
C ASN A 7 -5.34 -32.50 11.68
N PRO A 8 -4.32 -31.65 11.71
CA PRO A 8 -4.41 -30.37 12.40
C PRO A 8 -5.45 -29.46 11.74
N GLU A 9 -6.14 -28.66 12.56
CA GLU A 9 -7.14 -27.69 12.07
C GLU A 9 -6.47 -26.58 11.29
N TYR A 10 -5.27 -26.16 11.74
CA TYR A 10 -4.46 -25.14 11.05
C TYR A 10 -2.99 -25.58 10.97
N VAL A 11 -2.34 -25.20 9.87
CA VAL A 11 -0.90 -25.40 9.67
C VAL A 11 -0.30 -24.09 9.19
N PHE A 12 0.78 -23.65 9.85
CA PHE A 12 1.55 -22.48 9.48
C PHE A 12 2.94 -22.92 9.06
N ASP A 13 3.28 -22.68 7.81
CA ASP A 13 4.65 -22.78 7.30
C ASP A 13 5.23 -21.37 7.21
N TYR A 14 6.31 -21.12 7.93
CA TYR A 14 6.94 -19.79 7.98
C TYR A 14 8.45 -19.87 8.09
N THR A 15 9.13 -18.79 7.72
CA THR A 15 10.58 -18.69 7.75
C THR A 15 11.00 -17.53 8.64
N VAL A 16 11.90 -17.80 9.59
CA VAL A 16 12.52 -16.78 10.45
C VAL A 16 14.04 -16.89 10.31
N GLU A 17 14.69 -15.80 9.94
CA GLU A 17 16.15 -15.74 9.77
C GLU A 17 16.71 -16.85 8.83
N GLY A 18 15.94 -17.19 7.78
CA GLY A 18 16.31 -18.23 6.82
C GLY A 18 16.02 -19.66 7.27
N GLN A 19 15.55 -19.89 8.50
CA GLN A 19 15.15 -21.19 9.01
C GLN A 19 13.65 -21.39 8.85
N GLN A 20 13.25 -22.54 8.28
CA GLN A 20 11.86 -22.92 8.09
C GLN A 20 11.28 -23.54 9.36
N TYR A 21 10.02 -23.19 9.64
CA TYR A 21 9.25 -23.72 10.75
C TYR A 21 7.87 -24.13 10.26
N LYS A 22 7.32 -25.16 10.88
CA LYS A 22 5.94 -25.62 10.71
C LYS A 22 5.27 -25.68 12.07
N LEU A 23 4.24 -24.86 12.29
CA LEU A 23 3.41 -24.92 13.49
C LEU A 23 2.06 -25.55 13.14
N SER A 24 1.74 -26.67 13.77
CA SER A 24 0.45 -27.35 13.62
C SER A 24 -0.40 -27.08 14.85
N LEU A 25 -1.66 -26.65 14.65
CA LEU A 25 -2.67 -26.48 15.69
C LEU A 25 -3.75 -27.55 15.52
N GLY A 26 -3.95 -28.35 16.54
CA GLY A 26 -4.97 -29.39 16.59
C GLY A 26 -6.23 -28.93 17.33
N ASN A 27 -6.82 -29.85 18.13
CA ASN A 27 -8.03 -29.57 18.90
C ASN A 27 -7.78 -28.46 19.95
N ARG A 28 -8.87 -27.80 20.35
CA ARG A 28 -8.86 -26.97 21.55
C ARG A 28 -8.73 -27.80 22.83
N ASP A 29 -8.12 -27.25 23.86
CA ASP A 29 -8.06 -27.86 25.18
C ASP A 29 -9.45 -27.92 25.84
N GLN A 30 -9.54 -28.54 27.01
CA GLN A 30 -10.83 -28.70 27.73
C GLN A 30 -11.46 -27.37 28.14
N SER A 31 -10.66 -26.31 28.30
CA SER A 31 -11.16 -24.98 28.65
C SER A 31 -11.67 -24.19 27.42
N GLY A 32 -11.31 -24.62 26.21
CA GLY A 32 -11.60 -23.93 24.97
C GLY A 32 -10.74 -22.69 24.71
N ASN A 33 -9.75 -22.39 25.58
CA ASN A 33 -8.96 -21.17 25.51
C ASN A 33 -7.58 -21.35 24.90
N ALA A 34 -7.21 -22.57 24.53
CA ALA A 34 -5.92 -22.89 23.94
C ALA A 34 -6.04 -24.02 22.91
N PHE A 35 -5.17 -24.02 21.91
CA PHE A 35 -4.96 -25.12 20.99
C PHE A 35 -3.87 -26.05 21.50
N TYR A 36 -4.03 -27.36 21.28
CA TYR A 36 -2.88 -28.26 21.30
C TYR A 36 -2.05 -28.00 20.05
N ALA A 37 -0.77 -27.79 20.24
CA ALA A 37 0.16 -27.38 19.20
C ALA A 37 1.39 -28.27 19.12
N MET A 38 1.99 -28.37 17.93
CA MET A 38 3.26 -29.05 17.70
C MET A 38 4.11 -28.24 16.70
N LEU A 39 5.40 -28.14 16.99
CA LEU A 39 6.36 -27.42 16.14
C LEU A 39 7.23 -28.43 15.38
N ASN A 40 7.36 -28.26 14.06
CA ASN A 40 8.24 -29.05 13.18
C ASN A 40 8.01 -30.58 13.25
N ASP A 41 6.79 -31.01 13.53
CA ASP A 41 6.42 -32.43 13.67
C ASP A 41 7.36 -33.22 14.61
N ASN A 42 7.91 -32.56 15.64
CA ASN A 42 8.92 -33.14 16.54
C ASN A 42 8.35 -34.05 17.62
N GLY A 43 7.04 -34.30 17.61
CA GLY A 43 6.32 -35.15 18.57
C GLY A 43 6.05 -34.50 19.94
N THR A 44 6.58 -33.30 20.21
CA THR A 44 6.30 -32.58 21.45
C THR A 44 5.02 -31.78 21.32
N VAL A 45 4.03 -32.11 22.13
CA VAL A 45 2.75 -31.41 22.19
C VAL A 45 2.78 -30.37 23.32
N PHE A 46 2.39 -29.16 23.02
CA PHE A 46 2.23 -28.08 23.99
C PHE A 46 0.88 -27.39 23.77
N THR A 47 0.50 -26.50 24.67
CA THR A 47 -0.69 -25.67 24.49
C THR A 47 -0.30 -24.24 24.10
N GLN A 48 -1.07 -23.66 23.16
CA GLN A 48 -0.89 -22.28 22.72
C GLN A 48 -2.21 -21.54 22.87
N SER A 49 -2.17 -20.38 23.52
CA SER A 49 -3.38 -19.58 23.77
C SER A 49 -4.11 -19.21 22.46
N GLU A 50 -5.44 -19.41 22.44
CA GLU A 50 -6.29 -19.02 21.31
C GLU A 50 -6.19 -17.52 21.01
N SER A 51 -5.97 -16.69 22.06
CA SER A 51 -5.81 -15.25 21.89
C SER A 51 -4.64 -14.84 20.98
N ALA A 52 -3.65 -15.71 20.80
CA ALA A 52 -2.54 -15.48 19.86
C ALA A 52 -2.96 -15.66 18.39
N PHE A 53 -4.13 -16.26 18.13
CA PHE A 53 -4.61 -16.66 16.81
C PHE A 53 -5.94 -16.01 16.44
N THR A 54 -6.28 -14.87 17.02
CA THR A 54 -7.53 -14.15 16.75
C THR A 54 -7.68 -13.71 15.28
N PHE A 55 -6.62 -13.80 14.50
CA PHE A 55 -6.63 -13.52 13.08
C PHE A 55 -7.17 -14.69 12.23
N LEU A 56 -7.26 -15.92 12.75
CA LEU A 56 -7.69 -17.10 12.00
C LEU A 56 -9.12 -17.01 11.46
N ASP A 57 -10.00 -16.35 12.22
CA ASP A 57 -11.40 -16.17 11.84
C ASP A 57 -11.64 -14.86 11.06
N LYS A 58 -10.57 -14.12 10.78
CA LYS A 58 -10.69 -12.85 10.05
C LYS A 58 -10.64 -13.08 8.54
N PRO A 59 -11.49 -12.39 7.77
CA PRO A 59 -11.36 -12.39 6.32
C PRO A 59 -10.02 -11.77 5.91
N ILE A 60 -9.49 -12.21 4.77
CA ILE A 60 -8.17 -11.79 4.30
C ILE A 60 -8.06 -10.25 4.16
N GLU A 61 -9.17 -9.57 3.87
CA GLU A 61 -9.27 -8.13 3.75
C GLU A 61 -8.91 -7.38 5.05
N GLU A 62 -9.11 -8.03 6.21
CA GLU A 62 -8.71 -7.49 7.51
C GLU A 62 -7.25 -7.79 7.88
N LEU A 63 -6.58 -8.68 7.14
CA LEU A 63 -5.21 -9.11 7.42
C LEU A 63 -4.16 -8.42 6.55
N VAL A 64 -4.59 -7.74 5.48
CA VAL A 64 -3.68 -7.05 4.55
C VAL A 64 -3.74 -5.54 4.75
N SER A 65 -2.75 -4.85 4.21
CA SER A 65 -2.78 -3.38 4.17
C SER A 65 -4.00 -2.88 3.40
N SER A 66 -4.66 -1.87 3.94
CA SER A 66 -5.77 -1.19 3.26
C SER A 66 -5.31 -0.35 2.06
N PHE A 67 -4.02 -0.18 1.86
CA PHE A 67 -3.45 0.62 0.76
C PHE A 67 -2.49 -0.23 -0.06
N ILE A 68 -2.45 0.01 -1.36
CA ILE A 68 -1.49 -0.65 -2.28
C ILE A 68 -0.06 -0.32 -1.87
N HIS A 69 0.19 0.96 -1.56
CA HIS A 69 1.49 1.42 -1.08
C HIS A 69 1.34 2.75 -0.34
N LEU A 70 1.89 2.80 0.87
CA LEU A 70 2.04 4.05 1.61
C LEU A 70 3.52 4.41 1.67
N GLN A 71 3.84 5.65 1.30
CA GLN A 71 5.19 6.17 1.37
C GLN A 71 5.19 7.51 2.10
N ASN A 72 6.01 7.63 3.14
CA ASN A 72 6.14 8.91 3.82
C ASN A 72 6.80 9.93 2.89
N ILE A 73 6.22 11.13 2.77
CA ILE A 73 6.71 12.18 1.88
C ILE A 73 8.15 12.59 2.20
N LYS A 74 8.56 12.54 3.47
CA LYS A 74 9.92 12.89 3.92
C LYS A 74 11.00 11.91 3.45
N ASP A 75 10.61 10.68 3.09
CA ASP A 75 11.54 9.66 2.60
C ASP A 75 11.73 9.73 1.08
N VAL A 76 10.88 10.50 0.37
CA VAL A 76 10.85 10.60 -1.09
C VAL A 76 11.61 11.83 -1.55
N ARG A 77 12.57 11.63 -2.47
CA ARG A 77 13.25 12.74 -3.15
C ARG A 77 12.64 13.09 -4.51
N GLU A 78 12.04 12.09 -5.21
CA GLU A 78 11.36 12.30 -6.49
C GLU A 78 10.15 11.36 -6.57
N MET A 79 9.01 11.90 -7.02
CA MET A 79 7.84 11.14 -7.40
C MET A 79 7.51 11.47 -8.86
N ARG A 80 7.29 10.43 -9.66
CA ARG A 80 6.83 10.53 -11.04
C ARG A 80 5.48 9.84 -11.16
N VAL A 81 4.50 10.53 -11.73
CA VAL A 81 3.14 10.00 -11.91
C VAL A 81 2.75 10.15 -13.36
N SER A 82 2.40 9.03 -14.00
CA SER A 82 1.93 9.00 -15.39
C SER A 82 0.53 8.43 -15.45
N PHE A 83 -0.41 9.15 -16.03
CA PHE A 83 -1.79 8.73 -16.31
C PHE A 83 -2.45 9.69 -17.33
N ASP A 84 -3.49 9.26 -18.00
CA ASP A 84 -4.28 10.06 -18.97
C ASP A 84 -3.42 10.81 -20.01
N GLY A 85 -2.27 10.24 -20.39
CA GLY A 85 -1.32 10.85 -21.34
C GLY A 85 -0.41 11.93 -20.74
N PHE A 86 -0.52 12.21 -19.44
CA PHE A 86 0.36 13.14 -18.72
C PHE A 86 1.47 12.39 -17.99
N THR A 87 2.57 13.09 -17.74
CA THR A 87 3.62 12.67 -16.81
C THR A 87 4.02 13.87 -15.96
N ASP A 88 3.70 13.78 -14.68
CA ASP A 88 4.10 14.77 -13.70
C ASP A 88 5.39 14.33 -12.99
N ILE A 89 6.29 15.27 -12.74
CA ILE A 89 7.52 15.05 -12.01
C ILE A 89 7.54 15.98 -10.81
N SER A 90 7.67 15.39 -9.62
CA SER A 90 7.78 16.12 -8.36
C SER A 90 9.13 15.84 -7.73
N ARG A 91 9.83 16.87 -7.26
CA ARG A 91 11.01 16.74 -6.41
C ARG A 91 10.70 17.27 -5.03
N ILE A 92 11.15 16.54 -4.02
CA ILE A 92 10.74 16.75 -2.63
C ILE A 92 11.99 16.78 -1.76
N LYS A 93 12.08 17.80 -0.91
CA LYS A 93 13.09 17.90 0.14
C LYS A 93 12.42 18.45 1.40
N VAL A 94 12.09 17.54 2.31
CA VAL A 94 11.51 17.91 3.61
C VAL A 94 12.64 18.23 4.57
N ASN A 95 12.54 19.37 5.26
CA ASN A 95 13.35 19.71 6.43
C ASN A 95 12.54 19.37 7.68
N GLU A 96 13.05 18.42 8.50
CA GLU A 96 12.33 17.95 9.70
C GLU A 96 12.49 18.89 10.90
N GLU A 97 13.51 19.78 10.87
CA GLU A 97 13.77 20.72 11.96
C GLU A 97 13.03 22.04 11.75
N ASP A 98 12.81 22.43 10.49
CA ASP A 98 12.15 23.68 10.10
C ASP A 98 11.35 23.45 8.81
N GLU A 99 10.02 23.37 8.94
CA GLU A 99 9.13 23.07 7.81
C GLU A 99 9.19 24.13 6.72
N ASP A 100 9.45 25.39 7.07
CA ASP A 100 9.54 26.51 6.12
C ASP A 100 10.74 26.39 5.19
N LEU A 101 11.77 25.63 5.57
CA LEU A 101 12.92 25.31 4.74
C LEU A 101 12.68 24.08 3.83
N SER A 102 11.52 23.47 3.91
CA SER A 102 11.15 22.39 3.00
C SER A 102 10.89 22.94 1.59
N THR A 103 11.26 22.16 0.59
CA THR A 103 11.05 22.54 -0.80
C THR A 103 10.31 21.42 -1.56
N TYR A 104 9.38 21.84 -2.38
CA TYR A 104 8.62 20.98 -3.26
C TYR A 104 8.68 21.54 -4.67
N GLU A 105 8.96 20.74 -5.65
CA GLU A 105 8.94 21.12 -7.06
C GLU A 105 7.89 20.27 -7.79
N PHE A 106 7.03 20.90 -8.55
CA PHE A 106 6.06 20.24 -9.41
C PHE A 106 6.25 20.72 -10.86
N ASN A 107 6.63 19.80 -11.74
CA ASN A 107 6.87 20.06 -13.18
C ASN A 107 7.78 21.29 -13.43
N GLY A 108 8.80 21.51 -12.60
CA GLY A 108 9.74 22.61 -12.69
C GLY A 108 9.35 23.87 -11.90
N THR A 109 8.12 23.92 -11.35
CA THR A 109 7.69 25.02 -10.48
C THR A 109 8.11 24.74 -9.05
N LEU A 110 8.98 25.56 -8.48
CA LEU A 110 9.45 25.47 -7.10
C LEU A 110 8.43 26.10 -6.15
N LEU A 111 8.13 25.40 -5.06
CA LEU A 111 7.24 25.82 -3.97
C LEU A 111 8.01 25.77 -2.65
N THR A 112 8.09 26.91 -1.95
CA THR A 112 8.86 27.02 -0.72
C THR A 112 8.44 28.25 0.11
N GLY A 113 8.58 28.14 1.45
CA GLY A 113 8.30 29.22 2.38
C GLY A 113 6.81 29.51 2.57
N GLU A 114 6.53 30.48 3.44
CA GLU A 114 5.16 30.90 3.80
C GLU A 114 4.37 31.47 2.60
N GLU A 115 5.03 32.09 1.65
CA GLU A 115 4.39 32.70 0.47
C GLU A 115 3.71 31.64 -0.44
N ASP A 116 4.19 30.41 -0.39
CA ASP A 116 3.69 29.28 -1.20
C ASP A 116 2.80 28.31 -0.39
N GLU A 117 2.35 28.64 0.82
CA GLU A 117 1.64 27.73 1.73
C GLU A 117 0.43 27.06 1.07
N ASP A 118 -0.40 27.83 0.36
CA ASP A 118 -1.58 27.28 -0.33
C ASP A 118 -1.20 26.30 -1.44
N TYR A 119 -0.15 26.60 -2.21
CA TYR A 119 0.36 25.73 -3.28
C TYR A 119 1.02 24.48 -2.71
N ILE A 120 1.77 24.62 -1.61
CA ILE A 120 2.36 23.48 -0.88
C ILE A 120 1.25 22.59 -0.31
N SER A 121 0.18 23.16 0.23
CA SER A 121 -1.00 22.41 0.71
C SER A 121 -1.66 21.63 -0.43
N ALA A 122 -1.85 22.25 -1.60
CA ALA A 122 -2.40 21.59 -2.79
C ALA A 122 -1.47 20.48 -3.29
N PHE A 123 -0.15 20.71 -3.29
CA PHE A 123 0.85 19.70 -3.63
C PHE A 123 0.82 18.50 -2.67
N LYS A 124 0.75 18.74 -1.34
CA LYS A 124 0.64 17.67 -0.34
C LYS A 124 -0.63 16.84 -0.54
N LYS A 125 -1.76 17.44 -0.95
CA LYS A 125 -2.99 16.71 -1.33
C LYS A 125 -2.82 15.87 -2.58
N TYR A 126 -2.10 16.37 -3.58
CA TYR A 126 -1.74 15.59 -4.77
C TYR A 126 -0.86 14.38 -4.41
N TYR A 127 0.14 14.59 -3.56
CA TYR A 127 0.96 13.50 -3.03
C TYR A 127 0.10 12.45 -2.28
N GLN A 128 -0.84 12.90 -1.45
CA GLN A 128 -1.79 12.02 -0.76
C GLN A 128 -2.63 11.20 -1.75
N GLY A 129 -3.04 11.80 -2.87
CA GLY A 129 -3.76 11.11 -3.94
C GLY A 129 -2.94 9.98 -4.58
N ALA A 130 -1.62 10.20 -4.71
CA ALA A 130 -0.72 9.19 -5.27
C ALA A 130 -0.49 8.00 -4.32
N ILE A 131 -0.38 8.23 -3.01
CA ILE A 131 -0.17 7.17 -2.01
C ILE A 131 -1.48 6.56 -1.49
N GLY A 132 -2.60 7.26 -1.67
CA GLY A 132 -3.90 6.93 -1.08
C GLY A 132 -4.74 5.90 -1.87
N LEU A 133 -4.11 5.11 -2.74
CA LEU A 133 -4.81 4.07 -3.50
C LEU A 133 -5.27 2.95 -2.57
N TYR A 134 -6.57 2.96 -2.27
CA TYR A 134 -7.19 2.06 -1.30
C TYR A 134 -7.57 0.73 -1.95
N VAL A 135 -7.28 -0.37 -1.26
CA VAL A 135 -7.68 -1.73 -1.67
C VAL A 135 -9.18 -1.88 -1.52
N ASP A 136 -9.88 -2.18 -2.62
CA ASP A 136 -11.32 -2.42 -2.61
C ASP A 136 -11.65 -3.91 -2.62
N LYS A 137 -10.80 -4.72 -3.26
CA LYS A 137 -10.94 -6.19 -3.31
C LYS A 137 -9.60 -6.89 -3.30
N ILE A 138 -9.59 -8.08 -2.73
CA ILE A 138 -8.50 -9.04 -2.83
C ILE A 138 -8.93 -10.14 -3.81
N VAL A 139 -8.09 -10.43 -4.79
CA VAL A 139 -8.34 -11.42 -5.85
C VAL A 139 -7.04 -12.18 -6.11
N LEU A 140 -6.92 -13.36 -5.52
CA LEU A 140 -5.70 -14.17 -5.56
C LEU A 140 -5.73 -15.28 -6.62
N ASP A 141 -6.90 -15.56 -7.20
CA ASP A 141 -7.15 -16.64 -8.15
C ASP A 141 -7.03 -16.23 -9.62
N VAL A 142 -6.43 -15.05 -9.87
CA VAL A 142 -6.17 -14.52 -11.21
C VAL A 142 -4.69 -14.20 -11.39
N ASP A 143 -4.22 -14.24 -12.63
CA ASP A 143 -2.86 -13.88 -13.03
C ASP A 143 -2.91 -12.80 -14.13
N PRO A 144 -3.25 -11.54 -13.77
CA PRO A 144 -3.36 -10.46 -14.73
C PRO A 144 -1.99 -10.11 -15.32
N ILE A 145 -1.98 -9.76 -16.61
CA ILE A 145 -0.75 -9.38 -17.32
C ILE A 145 -0.48 -7.89 -17.10
N LEU A 146 0.72 -7.55 -16.68
CA LEU A 146 1.18 -6.16 -16.64
C LEU A 146 1.47 -5.67 -18.05
N GLN A 147 0.49 -5.04 -18.67
CA GLN A 147 0.61 -4.49 -20.01
C GLN A 147 -0.13 -3.16 -20.10
N ASN A 148 0.53 -2.13 -20.66
CA ASN A 148 -0.04 -0.80 -20.88
C ASN A 148 -0.77 -0.25 -19.64
N PRO A 149 -0.09 -0.03 -18.51
CA PRO A 149 -0.72 0.45 -17.30
C PRO A 149 -1.37 1.83 -17.53
N ASP A 150 -2.59 1.99 -17.01
CA ASP A 150 -3.34 3.25 -17.07
C ASP A 150 -2.78 4.30 -16.13
N VAL A 151 -2.23 3.86 -15.00
CA VAL A 151 -1.56 4.69 -14.00
C VAL A 151 -0.22 4.07 -13.62
N VAL A 152 0.82 4.89 -13.60
CA VAL A 152 2.15 4.51 -13.12
C VAL A 152 2.61 5.55 -12.10
N ILE A 153 3.00 5.09 -10.91
CA ILE A 153 3.57 5.94 -9.87
C ILE A 153 4.94 5.37 -9.50
N GLU A 154 5.98 6.17 -9.68
CA GLU A 154 7.35 5.80 -9.36
C GLU A 154 7.88 6.71 -8.25
N TYR A 155 8.32 6.14 -7.15
CA TYR A 155 8.99 6.83 -6.06
C TYR A 155 10.49 6.55 -6.13
N THR A 156 11.31 7.58 -6.01
CA THR A 156 12.74 7.46 -5.73
C THR A 156 12.99 7.97 -4.33
N LEU A 157 13.41 7.09 -3.43
CA LEU A 157 13.65 7.43 -2.03
C LEU A 157 14.97 8.17 -1.84
N ASN A 158 15.14 8.82 -0.69
CA ASN A 158 16.39 9.46 -0.29
C ASN A 158 17.57 8.47 -0.26
N THR A 159 17.30 7.19 0.03
CA THR A 159 18.28 6.08 -0.03
C THR A 159 18.72 5.72 -1.45
N GLY A 160 17.98 6.16 -2.47
CA GLY A 160 18.17 5.75 -3.87
C GLY A 160 17.33 4.55 -4.28
N GLU A 161 16.62 3.90 -3.36
CA GLU A 161 15.66 2.85 -3.66
C GLU A 161 14.55 3.38 -4.57
N LYS A 162 14.07 2.54 -5.48
CA LYS A 162 12.95 2.85 -6.37
C LYS A 162 11.80 1.91 -6.09
N ILE A 163 10.61 2.48 -6.00
CA ILE A 163 9.36 1.75 -5.81
C ILE A 163 8.42 2.16 -6.94
N LYS A 164 7.80 1.20 -7.59
CA LYS A 164 6.88 1.42 -8.69
C LYS A 164 5.53 0.78 -8.37
N VAL A 165 4.47 1.56 -8.51
CA VAL A 165 3.07 1.11 -8.44
C VAL A 165 2.46 1.29 -9.81
N GLU A 166 1.79 0.26 -10.33
CA GLU A 166 1.20 0.26 -11.66
C GLU A 166 -0.24 -0.26 -11.57
N LEU A 167 -1.16 0.43 -12.22
CA LEU A 167 -2.56 0.04 -12.29
C LEU A 167 -2.93 -0.28 -13.73
N VAL A 168 -3.49 -1.47 -13.95
CA VAL A 168 -3.95 -1.96 -15.26
C VAL A 168 -5.46 -2.18 -15.18
N SER A 169 -6.22 -1.68 -16.15
CA SER A 169 -7.67 -1.89 -16.22
C SER A 169 -8.04 -3.36 -16.16
N ALA A 170 -8.98 -3.69 -15.28
CA ALA A 170 -9.59 -5.02 -15.26
C ALA A 170 -10.69 -5.13 -16.32
N GLU A 171 -11.09 -6.36 -16.65
CA GLU A 171 -12.05 -6.68 -17.70
C GLU A 171 -13.45 -6.11 -17.44
N ASP A 172 -13.79 -5.88 -16.16
CA ASP A 172 -15.08 -5.34 -15.72
C ASP A 172 -15.20 -3.82 -15.87
N ASP A 173 -14.14 -3.14 -16.30
CA ASP A 173 -14.00 -1.69 -16.45
C ASP A 173 -14.32 -0.86 -15.19
N VAL A 174 -14.53 -1.49 -14.05
CA VAL A 174 -14.79 -0.85 -12.75
C VAL A 174 -13.53 -0.75 -11.91
N TYR A 175 -12.62 -1.70 -12.10
CA TYR A 175 -11.43 -1.87 -11.29
C TYR A 175 -10.14 -1.77 -12.10
N PHE A 176 -9.06 -1.49 -11.37
CA PHE A 176 -7.69 -1.76 -11.78
C PHE A 176 -7.14 -2.95 -11.02
N TYR A 177 -6.37 -3.80 -11.68
CA TYR A 177 -5.39 -4.67 -11.04
C TYR A 177 -4.20 -3.84 -10.59
N ALA A 178 -3.74 -4.03 -9.35
CA ALA A 178 -2.60 -3.31 -8.81
C ALA A 178 -1.34 -4.15 -8.83
N PHE A 179 -0.26 -3.56 -9.33
CA PHE A 179 1.07 -4.16 -9.35
C PHE A 179 2.02 -3.30 -8.52
N LYS A 180 3.01 -3.94 -7.90
CA LYS A 180 4.11 -3.28 -7.21
C LYS A 180 5.43 -3.89 -7.67
N ASN A 181 6.32 -3.04 -8.17
CA ASN A 181 7.62 -3.46 -8.73
C ASN A 181 7.48 -4.57 -9.78
N GLY A 182 6.47 -4.46 -10.63
CA GLY A 182 6.19 -5.41 -11.71
C GLY A 182 5.49 -6.71 -11.29
N GLN A 183 5.18 -6.89 -10.01
CA GLN A 183 4.47 -8.07 -9.49
C GLN A 183 3.02 -7.74 -9.14
N TYR A 184 2.09 -8.62 -9.52
CA TYR A 184 0.70 -8.50 -9.10
C TYR A 184 0.58 -8.61 -7.58
N THR A 185 -0.15 -7.69 -6.97
CA THR A 185 -0.29 -7.62 -5.50
C THR A 185 -1.40 -8.51 -4.95
N GLY A 186 -2.22 -9.13 -5.81
CA GLY A 186 -3.46 -9.79 -5.40
C GLY A 186 -4.61 -8.82 -5.13
N MET A 187 -4.47 -7.54 -5.48
CA MET A 187 -5.38 -6.48 -5.06
C MET A 187 -5.99 -5.74 -6.26
N LYS A 188 -7.24 -5.29 -6.08
CA LYS A 188 -7.95 -4.40 -7.00
C LYS A 188 -8.26 -3.06 -6.34
N VAL A 189 -8.11 -1.99 -7.14
CA VAL A 189 -8.46 -0.61 -6.79
C VAL A 189 -9.64 -0.18 -7.65
N ARG A 190 -10.65 0.45 -7.07
CA ARG A 190 -11.79 0.95 -7.83
C ARG A 190 -11.41 2.21 -8.61
N LYS A 191 -11.68 2.27 -9.91
CA LYS A 191 -11.33 3.40 -10.81
C LYS A 191 -11.85 4.74 -10.31
N ILE A 192 -13.06 4.77 -9.74
CA ILE A 192 -13.66 6.00 -9.20
C ILE A 192 -12.85 6.64 -8.07
N GLN A 193 -11.93 5.91 -7.43
CA GLN A 193 -11.07 6.46 -6.38
C GLN A 193 -10.16 7.58 -6.91
N LEU A 194 -9.79 7.56 -8.19
CA LEU A 194 -8.97 8.61 -8.78
C LEU A 194 -9.66 9.98 -8.78
N GLU A 195 -11.00 10.00 -8.70
CA GLU A 195 -11.83 11.21 -8.65
C GLU A 195 -12.37 11.51 -7.24
N SER A 196 -11.98 10.73 -6.22
CA SER A 196 -12.54 10.83 -4.88
C SER A 196 -12.24 12.17 -4.22
N LYS A 197 -13.29 12.85 -3.74
CA LYS A 197 -13.14 14.04 -2.89
C LYS A 197 -12.71 13.69 -1.47
N THR A 198 -13.14 12.54 -0.98
CA THR A 198 -12.89 12.11 0.41
C THR A 198 -11.42 11.74 0.62
N PHE A 199 -10.78 11.14 -0.39
CA PHE A 199 -9.42 10.60 -0.30
C PHE A 199 -8.41 11.37 -1.17
N ASN A 200 -8.72 12.61 -1.57
CA ASN A 200 -7.87 13.41 -2.47
C ASN A 200 -7.49 12.63 -3.73
N GLY A 201 -8.47 12.01 -4.41
CA GLY A 201 -8.21 11.16 -5.58
C GLY A 201 -7.24 11.78 -6.57
N LEU A 202 -6.37 10.97 -7.16
CA LEU A 202 -5.20 11.41 -7.92
C LEU A 202 -5.53 12.43 -9.03
N ARG A 203 -6.59 12.19 -9.82
CA ARG A 203 -7.02 13.12 -10.88
C ARG A 203 -7.56 14.42 -10.32
N LEU A 204 -8.40 14.33 -9.28
CA LEU A 204 -8.99 15.52 -8.66
C LEU A 204 -7.93 16.38 -7.99
N SER A 205 -7.02 15.78 -7.21
CA SER A 205 -5.97 16.52 -6.52
C SER A 205 -4.98 17.14 -7.48
N ARG A 206 -4.64 16.45 -8.61
CA ARG A 206 -3.84 17.05 -9.68
C ARG A 206 -4.52 18.28 -10.28
N LYS A 207 -5.81 18.15 -10.61
CA LYS A 207 -6.57 19.27 -11.15
C LYS A 207 -6.55 20.47 -10.20
N ASN A 208 -6.82 20.22 -8.92
CA ASN A 208 -6.82 21.28 -7.90
C ASN A 208 -5.44 21.95 -7.77
N LEU A 209 -4.34 21.15 -7.80
CA LEU A 209 -2.98 21.70 -7.77
C LEU A 209 -2.70 22.60 -8.98
N LEU A 210 -3.09 22.17 -10.18
CA LEU A 210 -2.90 22.98 -11.39
C LEU A 210 -3.75 24.26 -11.36
N ASP A 211 -5.00 24.17 -10.86
CA ASP A 211 -5.87 25.34 -10.72
C ASP A 211 -5.30 26.36 -9.71
N GLU A 212 -4.65 25.89 -8.62
CA GLU A 212 -3.95 26.79 -7.68
C GLU A 212 -2.70 27.41 -8.32
N LEU A 213 -1.86 26.62 -8.98
CA LEU A 213 -0.64 27.14 -9.63
C LEU A 213 -0.94 28.18 -10.71
N ALA A 214 -2.05 28.02 -11.45
CA ALA A 214 -2.47 29.00 -12.46
C ALA A 214 -2.77 30.39 -11.85
N LYS A 215 -3.28 30.45 -10.62
CA LYS A 215 -3.52 31.72 -9.90
C LYS A 215 -2.22 32.44 -9.54
N ARG A 216 -1.12 31.68 -9.31
CA ARG A 216 0.20 32.23 -9.04
C ARG A 216 0.77 33.01 -10.24
N ASP A 217 0.53 32.47 -11.44
CA ASP A 217 1.04 33.06 -12.67
C ASP A 217 0.27 34.34 -13.08
N GLU A 218 -0.90 34.60 -12.46
CA GLU A 218 -1.74 35.78 -12.71
C GLU A 218 -1.42 36.96 -11.73
N GLN A 219 -0.61 36.72 -10.68
CA GLN A 219 -0.20 37.74 -9.70
C GLN A 219 1.14 38.38 -10.06
#